data_5ce8892f66d9ea80febf7eb07f13a99e
#
_entry.id   5ce8892f66d9ea80febf7eb07f13a99e
#
_cell.length_a   1.000
_cell.length_b   1.000
_cell.length_c   1.000
_cell.angle_alpha   90.00
_cell.angle_beta   90.00
_cell.angle_gamma   90.00
#
_symmetry.space_group_name_H-M   'P 1'
#
loop_
_entity.id
_entity.type
_entity.pdbx_description
1 polymer ?
#
loop_
_entity_poly.entity_id
_entity_poly.type
_entity_poly.pdbx_seq_one_letter_code
_entity_poly.pdbx_strand_id
1 'polypeptide(L)'
;MEPSILTFIIIFVAMAVVAFSIIFFVRMKGKKSKGVYTAKALEFIAKKYPSINTSNIKCVEFWIPKDILGGSYITLVGYNDEDMYLFSVLPQPIPGFYRIISNEESDWDMVYYPMTSIEQAGFDEQRKHFLFTINGETMKMKIRNNNTFHEDQLTEVNDFFATISQALEKNAALNV
;
A
#
# COMPACT_ATOMS: atom_id res chain seq x y z
N MET A 1 37.57 -28.82 -17.60
CA MET A 1 36.85 -28.32 -18.80
C MET A 1 36.31 -26.94 -18.46
N GLU A 2 36.86 -25.93 -19.05
CA GLU A 2 36.27 -24.58 -18.90
C GLU A 2 34.94 -24.50 -19.69
N PRO A 3 33.85 -24.05 -19.08
CA PRO A 3 32.61 -23.90 -19.80
C PRO A 3 32.77 -22.86 -20.92
N SER A 4 32.37 -23.22 -22.14
CA SER A 4 32.47 -22.31 -23.28
C SER A 4 31.59 -21.09 -23.07
N ILE A 5 31.95 -19.94 -23.67
CA ILE A 5 31.13 -18.69 -23.64
C ILE A 5 29.69 -18.99 -24.06
N LEU A 6 29.48 -19.91 -25.00
CA LEU A 6 28.17 -20.35 -25.45
C LEU A 6 27.34 -20.97 -24.30
N THR A 7 28.00 -21.77 -23.43
CA THR A 7 27.34 -22.40 -22.26
C THR A 7 26.85 -21.33 -21.27
N PHE A 8 27.65 -20.28 -21.03
CA PHE A 8 27.23 -19.16 -20.15
C PHE A 8 26.04 -18.39 -20.73
N ILE A 9 26.04 -18.13 -22.05
CA ILE A 9 24.93 -17.45 -22.73
C ILE A 9 23.64 -18.28 -22.61
N ILE A 10 23.70 -19.59 -22.83
CA ILE A 10 22.55 -20.49 -22.74
C ILE A 10 21.98 -20.48 -21.31
N ILE A 11 22.84 -20.58 -20.29
CA ILE A 11 22.40 -20.54 -18.89
C ILE A 11 21.75 -19.20 -18.55
N PHE A 12 22.35 -18.09 -18.98
CA PHE A 12 21.81 -16.76 -18.74
C PHE A 12 20.43 -16.55 -19.37
N VAL A 13 20.28 -16.98 -20.64
CA VAL A 13 18.99 -16.93 -21.35
C VAL A 13 17.94 -17.80 -20.67
N ALA A 14 18.31 -19.02 -20.25
CA ALA A 14 17.39 -19.90 -19.54
C ALA A 14 16.92 -19.28 -18.20
N MET A 15 17.83 -18.70 -17.42
CA MET A 15 17.48 -17.99 -16.17
C MET A 15 16.56 -16.79 -16.44
N ALA A 16 16.84 -16.01 -17.48
CA ALA A 16 16.00 -14.88 -17.85
C ALA A 16 14.57 -15.34 -18.23
N VAL A 17 14.44 -16.39 -19.03
CA VAL A 17 13.13 -16.97 -19.41
C VAL A 17 12.36 -17.43 -18.17
N VAL A 18 13.00 -18.13 -17.24
CA VAL A 18 12.37 -18.57 -15.98
C VAL A 18 11.91 -17.37 -15.15
N ALA A 19 12.76 -16.36 -14.98
CA ALA A 19 12.41 -15.14 -14.24
C ALA A 19 11.22 -14.40 -14.86
N PHE A 20 11.22 -14.19 -16.17
CA PHE A 20 10.10 -13.58 -16.88
C PHE A 20 8.81 -14.39 -16.77
N SER A 21 8.91 -15.72 -16.85
CA SER A 21 7.75 -16.62 -16.71
C SER A 21 7.13 -16.51 -15.31
N ILE A 22 7.95 -16.44 -14.27
CA ILE A 22 7.49 -16.25 -12.88
C ILE A 22 6.79 -14.90 -12.74
N ILE A 23 7.40 -13.81 -13.21
CA ILE A 23 6.82 -12.46 -13.15
C ILE A 23 5.47 -12.41 -13.88
N PHE A 24 5.40 -12.99 -15.07
CA PHE A 24 4.18 -13.06 -15.88
C PHE A 24 3.07 -13.84 -15.16
N PHE A 25 3.41 -14.98 -14.57
CA PHE A 25 2.47 -15.83 -13.83
C PHE A 25 1.93 -15.13 -12.57
N VAL A 26 2.80 -14.42 -11.82
CA VAL A 26 2.41 -13.61 -10.66
C VAL A 26 1.42 -12.52 -11.07
N ARG A 27 1.73 -11.78 -12.14
CA ARG A 27 0.84 -10.74 -12.66
C ARG A 27 -0.52 -11.27 -13.13
N MET A 28 -0.53 -12.41 -13.80
CA MET A 28 -1.79 -13.02 -14.25
C MET A 28 -2.66 -13.50 -13.07
N LYS A 29 -2.05 -14.08 -12.04
CA LYS A 29 -2.81 -14.50 -10.84
C LYS A 29 -3.31 -13.32 -10.03
N GLY A 30 -2.52 -12.28 -9.83
CA GLY A 30 -2.94 -11.08 -9.11
C GLY A 30 -4.17 -10.43 -9.72
N LYS A 31 -4.27 -10.37 -11.06
CA LYS A 31 -5.47 -9.86 -11.74
C LYS A 31 -6.74 -10.71 -11.54
N LYS A 32 -6.62 -11.95 -11.14
CA LYS A 32 -7.75 -12.88 -10.91
C LYS A 32 -8.16 -13.02 -9.45
N SER A 33 -7.28 -12.65 -8.51
CA SER A 33 -7.56 -12.71 -7.09
C SER A 33 -8.00 -11.33 -6.62
N LYS A 34 -9.30 -11.13 -6.37
CA LYS A 34 -9.80 -9.93 -5.69
C LYS A 34 -9.85 -10.17 -4.18
N GLY A 35 -9.35 -9.20 -3.42
CA GLY A 35 -9.49 -9.17 -1.97
C GLY A 35 -8.47 -9.99 -1.18
N VAL A 36 -7.47 -10.62 -1.82
CA VAL A 36 -6.40 -11.32 -1.09
C VAL A 36 -5.55 -10.31 -0.32
N TYR A 37 -5.24 -9.16 -0.92
CA TYR A 37 -4.49 -8.10 -0.25
C TYR A 37 -5.22 -7.63 1.01
N THR A 38 -6.49 -7.27 0.88
CA THR A 38 -7.31 -6.80 2.01
C THR A 38 -7.39 -7.85 3.13
N ALA A 39 -7.62 -9.13 2.77
CA ALA A 39 -7.67 -10.21 3.75
C ALA A 39 -6.32 -10.36 4.51
N LYS A 40 -5.18 -10.26 3.79
CA LYS A 40 -3.85 -10.33 4.41
C LYS A 40 -3.50 -9.08 5.19
N ALA A 41 -3.99 -7.91 4.79
CA ALA A 41 -3.87 -6.67 5.53
C ALA A 41 -4.60 -6.75 6.88
N LEU A 42 -5.85 -7.19 6.88
CA LEU A 42 -6.62 -7.37 8.12
C LEU A 42 -6.02 -8.45 9.04
N GLU A 43 -5.53 -9.56 8.47
CA GLU A 43 -4.80 -10.59 9.22
C GLU A 43 -3.55 -10.02 9.89
N PHE A 44 -2.77 -9.20 9.17
CA PHE A 44 -1.58 -8.51 9.69
C PHE A 44 -1.94 -7.58 10.84
N ILE A 45 -2.96 -6.70 10.65
CA ILE A 45 -3.41 -5.75 11.67
C ILE A 45 -3.88 -6.50 12.91
N ALA A 46 -4.78 -7.48 12.76
CA ALA A 46 -5.32 -8.24 13.89
C ALA A 46 -4.24 -8.99 14.69
N LYS A 47 -3.21 -9.49 14.01
CA LYS A 47 -2.11 -10.23 14.65
C LYS A 47 -1.15 -9.31 15.39
N LYS A 48 -0.77 -8.18 14.78
CA LYS A 48 0.27 -7.29 15.33
C LYS A 48 -0.31 -6.24 16.27
N TYR A 49 -1.53 -5.79 16.01
CA TYR A 49 -2.22 -4.72 16.76
C TYR A 49 -3.60 -5.19 17.25
N PRO A 50 -3.66 -6.13 18.20
CA PRO A 50 -4.92 -6.75 18.64
C PRO A 50 -5.89 -5.78 19.32
N SER A 51 -5.44 -4.58 19.69
CA SER A 51 -6.29 -3.50 20.21
C SER A 51 -7.12 -2.80 19.12
N ILE A 52 -6.76 -2.96 17.84
CA ILE A 52 -7.50 -2.37 16.74
C ILE A 52 -8.64 -3.32 16.34
N ASN A 53 -9.87 -2.81 16.41
CA ASN A 53 -11.03 -3.56 15.93
C ASN A 53 -11.07 -3.57 14.40
N THR A 54 -10.72 -4.70 13.80
CA THR A 54 -10.63 -4.86 12.34
C THR A 54 -11.97 -5.09 11.64
N SER A 55 -13.09 -5.24 12.36
CA SER A 55 -14.39 -5.56 11.74
C SER A 55 -14.90 -4.47 10.80
N ASN A 56 -14.56 -3.21 11.08
CA ASN A 56 -15.00 -2.03 10.30
C ASN A 56 -13.84 -1.34 9.58
N ILE A 57 -12.65 -1.94 9.58
CA ILE A 57 -11.47 -1.36 8.92
C ILE A 57 -11.48 -1.75 7.44
N LYS A 58 -11.40 -0.74 6.59
CA LYS A 58 -11.08 -0.86 5.16
C LYS A 58 -9.60 -0.69 4.97
N CYS A 59 -9.02 -1.28 3.92
CA CYS A 59 -7.59 -1.24 3.67
C CYS A 59 -7.27 -0.81 2.25
N VAL A 60 -6.24 0.03 2.08
CA VAL A 60 -5.70 0.46 0.80
C VAL A 60 -4.18 0.60 0.88
N GLU A 61 -3.46 0.40 -0.22
CA GLU A 61 -2.01 0.55 -0.28
C GLU A 61 -1.63 1.88 -0.92
N PHE A 62 -0.77 2.65 -0.24
CA PHE A 62 -0.12 3.83 -0.78
C PHE A 62 1.40 3.73 -0.69
N TRP A 63 2.09 4.67 -1.32
CA TRP A 63 3.53 4.76 -1.29
C TRP A 63 3.94 6.14 -0.81
N ILE A 64 4.64 6.21 0.34
CA ILE A 64 5.16 7.47 0.87
C ILE A 64 6.58 7.66 0.34
N PRO A 65 6.88 8.73 -0.43
CA PRO A 65 8.21 9.01 -0.95
C PRO A 65 9.22 9.19 0.20
N LYS A 66 10.43 8.65 0.05
CA LYS A 66 11.60 8.96 0.91
C LYS A 66 12.27 10.24 0.42
N ASP A 67 12.64 11.12 1.33
CA ASP A 67 13.08 12.49 0.99
C ASP A 67 14.45 12.58 0.27
N ILE A 68 15.36 11.61 0.39
CA ILE A 68 16.77 11.83 0.02
C ILE A 68 17.32 10.93 -1.09
N LEU A 69 16.76 9.77 -1.36
CA LEU A 69 17.34 8.78 -2.29
C LEU A 69 16.35 8.19 -3.31
N GLY A 70 15.21 8.82 -3.53
CA GLY A 70 14.29 8.40 -4.60
C GLY A 70 13.53 7.10 -4.35
N GLY A 71 13.57 6.56 -3.14
CA GLY A 71 12.77 5.40 -2.72
C GLY A 71 11.39 5.78 -2.23
N SER A 72 10.60 4.77 -1.86
CA SER A 72 9.30 4.98 -1.20
C SER A 72 9.05 3.86 -0.20
N TYR A 73 8.41 4.18 0.91
CA TYR A 73 7.85 3.19 1.82
C TYR A 73 6.51 2.72 1.31
N ILE A 74 6.28 1.41 1.31
CA ILE A 74 4.94 0.87 1.09
C ILE A 74 4.17 1.03 2.39
N THR A 75 3.03 1.68 2.30
CA THR A 75 2.19 2.02 3.44
C THR A 75 0.84 1.36 3.27
N LEU A 76 0.50 0.48 4.19
CA LEU A 76 -0.87 -0.02 4.34
C LEU A 76 -1.65 1.02 5.14
N VAL A 77 -2.72 1.53 4.56
CA VAL A 77 -3.66 2.43 5.24
C VAL A 77 -4.88 1.62 5.63
N GLY A 78 -5.10 1.50 6.94
CA GLY A 78 -6.34 0.99 7.52
C GLY A 78 -7.22 2.17 7.93
N TYR A 79 -8.49 2.20 7.56
CA TYR A 79 -9.36 3.34 7.84
C TYR A 79 -10.82 2.94 8.03
N ASN A 80 -11.54 3.77 8.75
CA ASN A 80 -13.00 3.79 8.86
C ASN A 80 -13.48 5.24 8.93
N ASP A 81 -14.72 5.51 9.32
CA ASP A 81 -15.29 6.86 9.38
C ASP A 81 -14.74 7.72 10.54
N GLU A 82 -14.03 7.12 11.50
CA GLU A 82 -13.54 7.77 12.72
C GLU A 82 -12.01 7.79 12.79
N ASP A 83 -11.37 6.74 12.26
CA ASP A 83 -9.96 6.45 12.49
C ASP A 83 -9.20 6.17 11.19
N MET A 84 -7.94 6.60 11.17
CA MET A 84 -6.98 6.25 10.12
C MET A 84 -5.67 5.76 10.75
N TYR A 85 -5.21 4.62 10.27
CA TYR A 85 -3.97 3.98 10.69
C TYR A 85 -3.04 3.83 9.50
N LEU A 86 -1.81 4.27 9.62
CA LEU A 86 -0.76 4.08 8.64
C LEU A 86 0.21 3.03 9.18
N PHE A 87 0.46 1.97 8.41
CA PHE A 87 1.41 0.91 8.77
C PHE A 87 2.54 0.86 7.75
N SER A 88 3.79 0.90 8.21
CA SER A 88 4.93 0.64 7.35
C SER A 88 5.07 -0.86 7.13
N VAL A 89 4.91 -1.32 5.88
CA VAL A 89 4.80 -2.74 5.57
C VAL A 89 5.71 -3.17 4.42
N LEU A 90 6.04 -4.45 4.39
CA LEU A 90 6.66 -5.16 3.27
C LEU A 90 5.72 -6.27 2.80
N PRO A 91 4.89 -6.01 1.78
CA PRO A 91 4.07 -7.05 1.18
C PRO A 91 4.94 -8.01 0.37
N GLN A 92 4.69 -9.32 0.54
CA GLN A 92 5.38 -10.39 -0.16
C GLN A 92 4.42 -11.06 -1.14
N PRO A 93 4.49 -10.71 -2.44
CA PRO A 93 3.56 -11.20 -3.47
C PRO A 93 3.96 -12.57 -4.03
N ILE A 94 4.29 -13.53 -3.18
CA ILE A 94 4.68 -14.87 -3.61
C ILE A 94 3.42 -15.71 -3.79
N PRO A 95 3.10 -16.20 -5.02
CA PRO A 95 1.92 -17.01 -5.25
C PRO A 95 1.84 -18.23 -4.34
N GLY A 96 0.71 -18.37 -3.61
CA GLY A 96 0.53 -19.42 -2.59
C GLY A 96 1.04 -19.03 -1.19
N PHE A 97 1.83 -17.97 -1.07
CA PHE A 97 2.40 -17.49 0.20
C PHE A 97 2.27 -15.97 0.35
N TYR A 98 1.13 -15.40 -0.07
CA TYR A 98 0.87 -13.96 0.12
C TYR A 98 0.94 -13.59 1.60
N ARG A 99 1.82 -12.64 1.92
CA ARG A 99 2.04 -12.16 3.30
C ARG A 99 2.24 -10.66 3.31
N ILE A 100 1.84 -10.04 4.40
CA ILE A 100 2.20 -8.68 4.76
C ILE A 100 2.94 -8.75 6.09
N ILE A 101 4.13 -8.17 6.14
CA ILE A 101 4.97 -8.10 7.33
C ILE A 101 5.35 -6.64 7.60
N SER A 102 5.78 -6.35 8.83
CA SER A 102 6.32 -5.03 9.17
C SER A 102 7.57 -4.73 8.37
N ASN A 103 7.76 -3.46 8.05
CA ASN A 103 9.00 -2.97 7.48
C ASN A 103 9.94 -2.54 8.62
N GLU A 104 10.86 -3.43 9.01
CA GLU A 104 11.82 -3.17 10.08
C GLU A 104 12.89 -2.12 9.71
N GLU A 105 13.03 -1.78 8.42
CA GLU A 105 13.93 -0.72 7.94
C GLU A 105 13.30 0.69 8.02
N SER A 106 12.03 0.77 8.41
CA SER A 106 11.32 2.03 8.53
C SER A 106 11.56 2.67 9.90
N ASP A 107 11.71 3.99 9.92
CA ASP A 107 11.82 4.78 11.15
C ASP A 107 10.52 4.79 11.97
N TRP A 108 9.44 4.27 11.43
CA TRP A 108 8.12 4.19 12.05
C TRP A 108 7.45 2.85 11.74
N ASP A 109 6.62 2.37 12.68
CA ASP A 109 5.91 1.10 12.57
C ASP A 109 4.41 1.31 12.28
N MET A 110 3.76 2.11 13.12
CA MET A 110 2.37 2.52 12.98
C MET A 110 2.19 3.97 13.43
N VAL A 111 1.38 4.72 12.66
CA VAL A 111 0.91 6.05 13.05
C VAL A 111 -0.61 6.05 13.03
N TYR A 112 -1.22 6.63 14.05
CA TYR A 112 -2.65 6.76 14.21
C TYR A 112 -3.08 8.21 14.07
N TYR A 113 -4.15 8.43 13.34
CA TYR A 113 -4.81 9.71 13.19
C TYR A 113 -6.33 9.57 13.33
N PRO A 114 -6.98 10.31 14.24
CA PRO A 114 -8.44 10.45 14.18
C PRO A 114 -8.83 11.21 12.91
N MET A 115 -9.92 10.84 12.25
CA MET A 115 -10.41 11.52 11.04
C MET A 115 -10.72 13.00 11.30
N THR A 116 -11.04 13.36 12.54
CA THR A 116 -11.28 14.75 12.96
C THR A 116 -10.02 15.62 12.93
N SER A 117 -8.81 15.03 12.92
CA SER A 117 -7.56 15.77 12.85
C SER A 117 -7.14 16.17 11.43
N ILE A 118 -7.88 15.73 10.40
CA ILE A 118 -7.59 16.07 9.01
C ILE A 118 -8.08 17.49 8.73
N GLU A 119 -7.15 18.39 8.38
CA GLU A 119 -7.41 19.80 8.13
C GLU A 119 -7.69 20.09 6.67
N GLN A 120 -6.94 19.44 5.78
CA GLN A 120 -7.04 19.62 4.34
C GLN A 120 -6.69 18.32 3.62
N ALA A 121 -7.30 18.12 2.46
CA ALA A 121 -6.93 17.04 1.54
C ALA A 121 -7.06 17.51 0.09
N GLY A 122 -6.22 16.97 -0.78
CA GLY A 122 -6.23 17.27 -2.19
C GLY A 122 -5.58 16.19 -3.02
N PHE A 123 -5.94 16.13 -4.30
CA PHE A 123 -5.39 15.19 -5.26
C PHE A 123 -4.67 15.93 -6.39
N ASP A 124 -3.38 15.65 -6.57
CA ASP A 124 -2.59 16.08 -7.73
C ASP A 124 -2.71 15.01 -8.84
N GLU A 125 -3.61 15.25 -9.80
CA GLU A 125 -3.87 14.29 -10.90
C GLU A 125 -2.65 14.09 -11.79
N GLN A 126 -1.83 15.13 -12.03
CA GLN A 126 -0.67 15.03 -12.91
C GLN A 126 0.40 14.10 -12.35
N ARG A 127 0.59 14.16 -11.03
CA ARG A 127 1.61 13.36 -10.33
C ARG A 127 1.04 12.11 -9.68
N LYS A 128 -0.27 11.92 -9.68
CA LYS A 128 -0.98 10.85 -8.95
C LYS A 128 -0.60 10.82 -7.47
N HIS A 129 -0.56 11.99 -6.84
CA HIS A 129 -0.29 12.14 -5.43
C HIS A 129 -1.55 12.60 -4.70
N PHE A 130 -1.78 11.99 -3.57
CA PHE A 130 -2.73 12.46 -2.56
C PHE A 130 -1.95 13.24 -1.51
N LEU A 131 -2.43 14.43 -1.20
CA LEU A 131 -1.88 15.32 -0.19
C LEU A 131 -2.91 15.49 0.90
N PHE A 132 -2.53 15.36 2.15
CA PHE A 132 -3.41 15.71 3.26
C PHE A 132 -2.59 16.34 4.38
N THR A 133 -3.23 17.27 5.10
CA THR A 133 -2.63 18.01 6.19
C THR A 133 -3.28 17.59 7.49
N ILE A 134 -2.44 17.22 8.47
CA ILE A 134 -2.84 16.86 9.82
C ILE A 134 -1.92 17.58 10.79
N ASN A 135 -2.48 18.31 11.76
CA ASN A 135 -1.74 19.08 12.74
C ASN A 135 -0.69 20.04 12.12
N GLY A 136 -1.04 20.65 10.99
CA GLY A 136 -0.16 21.55 10.26
C GLY A 136 0.94 20.87 9.42
N GLU A 137 1.07 19.55 9.47
CA GLU A 137 2.03 18.79 8.66
C GLU A 137 1.35 18.22 7.43
N THR A 138 1.92 18.48 6.24
CA THR A 138 1.41 17.94 4.98
C THR A 138 2.10 16.63 4.63
N MET A 139 1.32 15.58 4.56
CA MET A 139 1.76 14.26 4.12
C MET A 139 1.43 14.04 2.64
N LYS A 140 2.36 13.43 1.93
CA LYS A 140 2.23 13.12 0.51
C LYS A 140 2.26 11.63 0.29
N MET A 141 1.22 11.10 -0.36
CA MET A 141 1.12 9.69 -0.70
C MET A 141 1.01 9.51 -2.21
N LYS A 142 1.79 8.62 -2.78
CA LYS A 142 1.68 8.24 -4.19
C LYS A 142 0.63 7.15 -4.34
N ILE A 143 -0.30 7.39 -5.28
CA ILE A 143 -1.37 6.46 -5.62
C ILE A 143 -0.93 5.53 -6.75
N ARG A 144 -1.31 4.26 -6.63
CA ARG A 144 -1.15 3.27 -7.70
C ARG A 144 -2.50 2.60 -7.96
N ASN A 145 -2.77 2.29 -9.23
CA ASN A 145 -3.99 1.59 -9.61
C ASN A 145 -4.03 0.15 -9.08
N ASN A 146 -2.84 -0.45 -8.91
CA ASN A 146 -2.71 -1.81 -8.38
C ASN A 146 -1.84 -1.80 -7.13
N ASN A 147 -2.23 -2.61 -6.14
CA ASN A 147 -1.42 -2.89 -4.96
C ASN A 147 -0.22 -3.80 -5.30
N THR A 148 0.62 -4.09 -4.34
CA THR A 148 1.82 -4.92 -4.52
C THR A 148 1.48 -6.37 -4.89
N PHE A 149 0.28 -6.88 -4.56
CA PHE A 149 -0.19 -8.20 -5.00
C PHE A 149 -0.76 -8.18 -6.43
N HIS A 150 -0.62 -7.05 -7.14
CA HIS A 150 -1.13 -6.80 -8.49
C HIS A 150 -2.66 -6.84 -8.62
N GLU A 151 -3.39 -6.70 -7.52
CA GLU A 151 -4.83 -6.52 -7.54
C GLU A 151 -5.18 -5.06 -7.84
N ASP A 152 -6.24 -4.83 -8.62
CA ASP A 152 -6.81 -3.51 -8.83
C ASP A 152 -7.40 -2.99 -7.51
N GLN A 153 -6.99 -1.79 -7.09
CA GLN A 153 -7.45 -1.14 -5.86
C GLN A 153 -8.12 0.22 -6.10
N LEU A 154 -8.56 0.50 -7.33
CA LEU A 154 -9.19 1.79 -7.64
C LEU A 154 -10.47 2.02 -6.83
N THR A 155 -11.23 0.96 -6.56
CA THR A 155 -12.44 1.04 -5.74
C THR A 155 -12.09 1.45 -4.31
N GLU A 156 -11.08 0.83 -3.71
CA GLU A 156 -10.60 1.11 -2.36
C GLU A 156 -10.01 2.52 -2.25
N VAL A 157 -9.27 2.96 -3.27
CA VAL A 157 -8.74 4.33 -3.35
C VAL A 157 -9.86 5.36 -3.42
N ASN A 158 -10.87 5.15 -4.26
CA ASN A 158 -12.01 6.06 -4.38
C ASN A 158 -12.84 6.09 -3.08
N ASP A 159 -13.05 4.96 -2.44
CA ASP A 159 -13.75 4.87 -1.16
C ASP A 159 -12.97 5.60 -0.05
N PHE A 160 -11.65 5.45 -0.01
CA PHE A 160 -10.79 6.21 0.91
C PHE A 160 -10.95 7.72 0.71
N PHE A 161 -10.90 8.21 -0.54
CA PHE A 161 -11.10 9.64 -0.81
C PHE A 161 -12.47 10.14 -0.43
N ALA A 162 -13.52 9.35 -0.67
CA ALA A 162 -14.87 9.69 -0.25
C ALA A 162 -14.96 9.81 1.28
N THR A 163 -14.33 8.88 2.02
CA THR A 163 -14.30 8.91 3.48
C THR A 163 -13.55 10.14 4.01
N ILE A 164 -12.40 10.49 3.43
CA ILE A 164 -11.66 11.72 3.79
C ILE A 164 -12.48 12.98 3.50
N SER A 165 -13.14 13.05 2.34
CA SER A 165 -13.98 14.21 1.99
C SER A 165 -15.15 14.39 2.98
N GLN A 166 -15.80 13.31 3.37
CA GLN A 166 -16.86 13.33 4.37
C GLN A 166 -16.36 13.77 5.75
N ALA A 167 -15.15 13.32 6.15
CA ALA A 167 -14.52 13.76 7.41
C ALA A 167 -14.27 15.28 7.39
N LEU A 168 -13.73 15.81 6.29
CA LEU A 168 -13.50 17.26 6.15
C LEU A 168 -14.81 18.08 6.21
N GLU A 169 -15.87 17.62 5.57
CA GLU A 169 -17.19 18.28 5.63
C GLU A 169 -17.73 18.30 7.07
N LYS A 170 -17.63 17.17 7.80
CA LYS A 170 -18.03 17.10 9.21
C LYS A 170 -17.19 18.04 10.09
N ASN A 171 -15.87 18.08 9.88
CA ASN A 171 -14.98 18.94 10.65
C ASN A 171 -15.26 20.41 10.39
N ALA A 172 -15.57 20.81 9.14
CA ALA A 172 -15.96 22.17 8.81
C ALA A 172 -17.29 22.58 9.50
N ALA A 173 -18.25 21.66 9.58
CA ALA A 173 -19.53 21.91 10.23
C ALA A 173 -19.42 22.03 11.79
N LEU A 174 -18.42 21.44 12.39
CA LEU A 174 -18.18 21.51 13.85
C LEU A 174 -17.44 22.79 14.28
N ASN A 175 -16.80 23.49 13.34
CA ASN A 175 -16.03 24.71 13.59
C ASN A 175 -16.80 25.99 13.26
N VAL A 176 -18.09 25.92 12.99
CA VAL A 176 -19.04 27.04 12.79
C VAL A 176 -19.94 27.20 14.01
#